data_78850a2685f72657136b6167972ca104
#
_entry.id   78850a2685f72657136b6167972ca104
#
_cell.length_a   1.000
_cell.length_b   1.000
_cell.length_c   1.000
_cell.angle_alpha   90.00
_cell.angle_beta   90.00
_cell.angle_gamma   90.00
#
_symmetry.space_group_name_H-M   'P 1'
#
loop_
_entity.id
_entity.type
_entity.pdbx_description
1 polymer ?
#
loop_
_entity_poly.entity_id
_entity_poly.type
_entity_poly.pdbx_seq_one_letter_code
_entity_poly.pdbx_strand_id
1 'polypeptide(L)'
;MTRYALLVRGINVGGKNKVVMAELRQELTDLGLEKVETYINSGNIFFTSIVPKVRLVEKLEAFFEVHYPFIQNFSLLSQEDYEAEVENLPAWWTKDLARKDVLFYTEGLDVAQVIEKVESLELEDEVLHFGKLGIFWGKFSEESYYATAYHKYLLKMPFYRQITIRNAKTFDKIGQMLKK
;
A
#
# COMPACT_ATOMS: atom_id res chain seq x y z
N MET A 1 -20.90 -8.12 -4.74
CA MET A 1 -19.79 -7.56 -5.55
C MET A 1 -19.03 -6.56 -4.70
N THR A 2 -17.71 -6.71 -4.59
CA THR A 2 -16.87 -5.90 -3.72
C THR A 2 -15.88 -5.09 -4.54
N ARG A 3 -15.70 -3.82 -4.18
CA ARG A 3 -14.67 -2.95 -4.76
C ARG A 3 -13.36 -3.12 -4.00
N TYR A 4 -12.26 -3.26 -4.72
CA TYR A 4 -10.93 -3.49 -4.17
C TYR A 4 -9.93 -2.45 -4.66
N ALA A 5 -8.94 -2.16 -3.83
CA ALA A 5 -7.70 -1.50 -4.21
C ALA A 5 -6.57 -2.51 -4.15
N LEU A 6 -5.84 -2.64 -5.25
CA LEU A 6 -4.64 -3.45 -5.38
C LEU A 6 -3.45 -2.51 -5.46
N LEU A 7 -2.55 -2.61 -4.49
CA LEU A 7 -1.37 -1.76 -4.40
C LEU A 7 -0.12 -2.59 -4.65
N VAL A 8 0.63 -2.21 -5.68
CA VAL A 8 1.90 -2.84 -6.01
C VAL A 8 3.05 -1.86 -5.78
N ARG A 9 4.26 -2.36 -5.74
CA ARG A 9 5.45 -1.54 -5.52
C ARG A 9 6.53 -1.82 -6.55
N GLY A 10 7.47 -0.89 -6.66
CA GLY A 10 8.68 -1.09 -7.44
C GLY A 10 8.46 -1.14 -8.94
N ILE A 11 7.36 -0.60 -9.44
CA ILE A 11 7.09 -0.49 -10.86
C ILE A 11 7.35 0.93 -11.35
N ASN A 12 7.75 1.05 -12.61
CA ASN A 12 7.98 2.34 -13.29
C ASN A 12 8.93 3.30 -12.54
N VAL A 13 9.94 2.75 -11.87
CA VAL A 13 10.90 3.52 -11.08
C VAL A 13 12.28 3.44 -11.72
N GLY A 14 12.89 4.60 -11.98
CA GLY A 14 14.26 4.68 -12.50
C GLY A 14 14.50 3.94 -13.82
N GLY A 15 13.48 3.86 -14.66
CA GLY A 15 13.54 3.15 -15.94
C GLY A 15 13.52 1.62 -15.82
N LYS A 16 13.27 1.09 -14.63
CA LYS A 16 13.19 -0.35 -14.34
C LYS A 16 11.75 -0.77 -14.10
N ASN A 17 11.47 -2.07 -14.31
CA ASN A 17 10.18 -2.70 -14.03
C ASN A 17 9.02 -1.95 -14.69
N LYS A 18 9.17 -1.67 -15.97
CA LYS A 18 8.17 -0.92 -16.72
C LYS A 18 6.86 -1.69 -16.83
N VAL A 19 5.78 -1.01 -16.49
CA VAL A 19 4.40 -1.48 -16.66
C VAL A 19 3.62 -0.42 -17.41
N VAL A 20 3.05 -0.80 -18.55
CA VAL A 20 2.14 0.06 -19.30
C VAL A 20 0.75 -0.08 -18.66
N MET A 21 0.28 0.96 -17.98
CA MET A 21 -0.94 0.89 -17.17
C MET A 21 -2.17 0.52 -17.99
N ALA A 22 -2.25 0.97 -19.25
CA ALA A 22 -3.37 0.60 -20.12
C ALA A 22 -3.39 -0.90 -20.45
N GLU A 23 -2.24 -1.50 -20.66
CA GLU A 23 -2.10 -2.94 -20.89
C GLU A 23 -2.47 -3.73 -19.63
N LEU A 24 -1.98 -3.31 -18.48
CA LEU A 24 -2.30 -3.92 -17.20
C LEU A 24 -3.82 -3.91 -16.95
N ARG A 25 -4.49 -2.79 -17.20
CA ARG A 25 -5.96 -2.71 -17.06
C ARG A 25 -6.67 -3.72 -17.95
N GLN A 26 -6.22 -3.85 -19.21
CA GLN A 26 -6.83 -4.80 -20.14
C GLN A 26 -6.59 -6.24 -19.71
N GLU A 27 -5.38 -6.58 -19.31
CA GLU A 27 -5.03 -7.93 -18.85
C GLU A 27 -5.81 -8.33 -17.60
N LEU A 28 -6.00 -7.41 -16.66
CA LEU A 28 -6.82 -7.65 -15.45
C LEU A 28 -8.31 -7.79 -15.80
N THR A 29 -8.78 -7.04 -16.78
CA THR A 29 -10.15 -7.20 -17.32
C THR A 29 -10.32 -8.58 -17.95
N ASP A 30 -9.34 -9.01 -18.74
CA ASP A 30 -9.35 -10.35 -19.36
C ASP A 30 -9.27 -11.46 -18.30
N LEU A 31 -8.66 -11.19 -17.15
CA LEU A 31 -8.62 -12.10 -16.01
C LEU A 31 -10.01 -12.26 -15.33
N GLY A 32 -10.98 -11.41 -15.68
CA GLY A 32 -12.35 -11.44 -15.16
C GLY A 32 -12.65 -10.41 -14.08
N LEU A 33 -11.78 -9.44 -13.88
CA LEU A 33 -12.04 -8.33 -12.96
C LEU A 33 -12.84 -7.23 -13.67
N GLU A 34 -13.76 -6.60 -12.95
CA GLU A 34 -14.65 -5.61 -13.53
C GLU A 34 -14.29 -4.18 -13.12
N LYS A 35 -14.64 -3.22 -13.97
CA LYS A 35 -14.42 -1.79 -13.70
C LYS A 35 -12.99 -1.49 -13.28
N VAL A 36 -12.02 -2.01 -14.04
CA VAL A 36 -10.61 -1.85 -13.73
C VAL A 36 -10.17 -0.42 -14.04
N GLU A 37 -9.66 0.28 -13.04
CA GLU A 37 -9.14 1.64 -13.13
C GLU A 37 -7.77 1.70 -12.48
N THR A 38 -6.97 2.69 -12.85
CA THR A 38 -5.66 2.94 -12.24
C THR A 38 -5.53 4.42 -11.88
N TYR A 39 -4.71 4.69 -10.87
CA TYR A 39 -4.34 6.04 -10.48
C TYR A 39 -2.82 6.17 -10.45
N ILE A 40 -2.26 7.06 -11.24
CA ILE A 40 -0.83 7.28 -11.47
C ILE A 40 -0.06 6.00 -11.82
N ASN A 41 1.25 6.10 -12.10
CA ASN A 41 2.06 4.98 -12.58
C ASN A 41 2.74 4.17 -11.48
N SER A 42 2.52 4.51 -10.21
CA SER A 42 3.19 3.84 -9.09
C SER A 42 2.51 2.55 -8.63
N GLY A 43 1.37 2.17 -9.25
CA GLY A 43 0.74 0.89 -9.00
C GLY A 43 -0.45 0.93 -8.04
N ASN A 44 -1.37 1.84 -8.29
CA ASN A 44 -2.66 1.89 -7.59
C ASN A 44 -3.75 1.45 -8.57
N ILE A 45 -4.30 0.26 -8.36
CA ILE A 45 -5.25 -0.39 -9.26
C ILE A 45 -6.55 -0.63 -8.50
N PHE A 46 -7.68 -0.38 -9.16
CA PHE A 46 -9.01 -0.54 -8.56
C PHE A 46 -9.87 -1.42 -9.45
N PHE A 47 -10.63 -2.30 -8.84
CA PHE A 47 -11.54 -3.19 -9.59
C PHE A 47 -12.68 -3.66 -8.70
N THR A 48 -13.70 -4.25 -9.33
CA THR A 48 -14.81 -4.91 -8.64
C THR A 48 -14.77 -6.40 -8.93
N SER A 49 -15.12 -7.22 -7.94
CA SER A 49 -15.19 -8.67 -8.11
C SER A 49 -16.22 -9.30 -7.16
N ILE A 50 -16.80 -10.41 -7.60
CA ILE A 50 -17.62 -11.28 -6.74
C ILE A 50 -16.78 -12.39 -6.10
N VAL A 51 -15.53 -12.54 -6.54
CA VAL A 51 -14.62 -13.57 -6.04
C VAL A 51 -14.15 -13.21 -4.63
N PRO A 52 -14.18 -14.13 -3.67
CA PRO A 52 -13.68 -13.88 -2.32
C PRO A 52 -12.20 -13.47 -2.30
N LYS A 53 -11.83 -12.62 -1.36
CA LYS A 53 -10.46 -12.07 -1.26
C LYS A 53 -9.38 -13.15 -1.31
N VAL A 54 -9.52 -14.23 -0.57
CA VAL A 54 -8.54 -15.34 -0.53
C VAL A 54 -8.26 -15.88 -1.92
N ARG A 55 -9.31 -16.10 -2.72
CA ARG A 55 -9.19 -16.57 -4.10
C ARG A 55 -8.63 -15.51 -5.04
N LEU A 56 -8.96 -14.23 -4.80
CA LEU A 56 -8.38 -13.13 -5.56
C LEU A 56 -6.87 -13.04 -5.36
N VAL A 57 -6.41 -13.21 -4.14
CA VAL A 57 -4.97 -13.19 -3.84
C VAL A 57 -4.26 -14.29 -4.63
N GLU A 58 -4.74 -15.53 -4.58
CA GLU A 58 -4.18 -16.64 -5.35
C GLU A 58 -4.16 -16.35 -6.86
N LYS A 59 -5.25 -15.81 -7.38
CA LYS A 59 -5.42 -15.48 -8.79
C LYS A 59 -4.46 -14.39 -9.23
N LEU A 60 -4.28 -13.35 -8.41
CA LEU A 60 -3.38 -12.24 -8.68
C LEU A 60 -1.91 -12.66 -8.56
N GLU A 61 -1.57 -13.51 -7.59
CA GLU A 61 -0.22 -14.06 -7.48
C GLU A 61 0.17 -14.82 -8.75
N ALA A 62 -0.70 -15.72 -9.22
CA ALA A 62 -0.47 -16.46 -10.46
C ALA A 62 -0.37 -15.54 -11.68
N PHE A 63 -1.22 -14.52 -11.76
CA PHE A 63 -1.19 -13.53 -12.83
C PHE A 63 0.14 -12.77 -12.87
N PHE A 64 0.59 -12.25 -11.73
CA PHE A 64 1.85 -11.49 -11.67
C PHE A 64 3.06 -12.38 -11.96
N GLU A 65 3.07 -13.61 -11.50
CA GLU A 65 4.15 -14.55 -11.77
C GLU A 65 4.37 -14.75 -13.29
N VAL A 66 3.29 -14.79 -14.05
CA VAL A 66 3.33 -14.99 -15.50
C VAL A 66 3.63 -13.69 -16.25
N HIS A 67 2.95 -12.60 -15.92
CA HIS A 67 2.98 -11.36 -16.71
C HIS A 67 4.00 -10.31 -16.20
N TYR A 68 4.20 -10.25 -14.89
CA TYR A 68 5.05 -9.25 -14.24
C TYR A 68 5.80 -9.87 -13.05
N PRO A 69 6.74 -10.80 -13.31
CA PRO A 69 7.38 -11.58 -12.24
C PRO A 69 8.19 -10.76 -11.22
N PHE A 70 8.52 -9.51 -11.55
CA PHE A 70 9.14 -8.59 -10.60
C PHE A 70 8.17 -8.06 -9.55
N ILE A 71 6.84 -8.22 -9.73
CA ILE A 71 5.83 -7.91 -8.72
C ILE A 71 5.64 -9.14 -7.84
N GLN A 72 6.39 -9.20 -6.75
CA GLN A 72 6.38 -10.37 -5.86
C GLN A 72 5.43 -10.19 -4.67
N ASN A 73 5.17 -8.95 -4.27
CA ASN A 73 4.33 -8.63 -3.12
C ASN A 73 3.36 -7.51 -3.49
N PHE A 74 2.14 -7.61 -3.00
CA PHE A 74 1.11 -6.59 -3.19
C PHE A 74 0.18 -6.55 -1.99
N SER A 75 -0.49 -5.42 -1.81
CA SER A 75 -1.56 -5.25 -0.80
C SER A 75 -2.91 -5.24 -1.50
N LEU A 76 -3.88 -5.96 -0.96
CA LEU A 76 -5.25 -6.00 -1.49
C LEU A 76 -6.24 -5.58 -0.41
N LEU A 77 -6.89 -4.45 -0.60
CA LEU A 77 -7.82 -3.85 0.36
C LEU A 77 -9.22 -3.83 -0.22
N SER A 78 -10.22 -4.28 0.55
CA SER A 78 -11.61 -4.03 0.18
C SER A 78 -12.02 -2.61 0.57
N GLN A 79 -13.09 -2.09 -0.02
CA GLN A 79 -13.70 -0.83 0.40
C GLN A 79 -14.06 -0.86 1.89
N GLU A 80 -14.63 -1.95 2.37
CA GLU A 80 -15.00 -2.13 3.78
C GLU A 80 -13.77 -2.06 4.70
N ASP A 81 -12.68 -2.74 4.35
CA ASP A 81 -11.43 -2.68 5.11
C ASP A 81 -10.89 -1.26 5.22
N TYR A 82 -10.92 -0.53 4.10
CA TYR A 82 -10.47 0.86 4.06
C TYR A 82 -11.33 1.76 4.94
N GLU A 83 -12.64 1.66 4.83
CA GLU A 83 -13.58 2.47 5.62
C GLU A 83 -13.41 2.20 7.13
N ALA A 84 -13.26 0.93 7.52
CA ALA A 84 -13.01 0.56 8.91
C ALA A 84 -11.69 1.13 9.43
N GLU A 85 -10.65 1.14 8.59
CA GLU A 85 -9.35 1.75 8.96
C GLU A 85 -9.48 3.25 9.18
N VAL A 86 -10.20 3.95 8.30
CA VAL A 86 -10.41 5.41 8.41
C VAL A 86 -11.10 5.78 9.72
N GLU A 87 -12.07 4.99 10.16
CA GLU A 87 -12.76 5.23 11.43
C GLU A 87 -11.85 5.13 12.66
N ASN A 88 -10.74 4.42 12.55
CA ASN A 88 -9.80 4.17 13.65
C ASN A 88 -8.49 4.96 13.52
N LEU A 89 -8.40 5.91 12.60
CA LEU A 89 -7.20 6.72 12.44
C LEU A 89 -6.97 7.64 13.65
N PRO A 90 -5.69 7.87 14.01
CA PRO A 90 -5.37 8.78 15.12
C PRO A 90 -5.65 10.24 14.72
N ALA A 91 -5.88 11.08 15.73
CA ALA A 91 -6.17 12.49 15.50
C ALA A 91 -5.09 13.23 14.70
N TRP A 92 -3.83 12.84 14.87
CA TRP A 92 -2.72 13.50 14.16
C TRP A 92 -2.71 13.22 12.66
N TRP A 93 -3.38 12.17 12.19
CA TRP A 93 -3.41 11.85 10.75
C TRP A 93 -4.06 12.97 9.92
N THR A 94 -5.03 13.66 10.48
CA THR A 94 -5.71 14.79 9.81
C THR A 94 -5.01 16.13 10.00
N LYS A 95 -3.96 16.18 10.81
CA LYS A 95 -3.19 17.42 11.06
C LYS A 95 -2.15 17.64 9.97
N ASP A 96 -1.74 18.90 9.83
CA ASP A 96 -0.70 19.30 8.90
C ASP A 96 0.68 18.96 9.47
N LEU A 97 1.25 17.85 9.03
CA LEU A 97 2.61 17.43 9.33
C LEU A 97 3.48 17.55 8.09
N ALA A 98 4.79 17.67 8.26
CA ALA A 98 5.72 17.76 7.15
C ALA A 98 5.59 16.58 6.16
N ARG A 99 5.50 15.37 6.71
CA ARG A 99 5.26 14.16 5.91
C ARG A 99 4.36 13.19 6.67
N LYS A 100 3.45 12.56 5.94
CA LYS A 100 2.61 11.47 6.45
C LYS A 100 2.58 10.36 5.41
N ASP A 101 2.96 9.16 5.83
CA ASP A 101 2.96 7.98 4.97
C ASP A 101 2.23 6.83 5.65
N VAL A 102 1.70 5.93 4.84
CA VAL A 102 1.17 4.66 5.29
C VAL A 102 1.97 3.53 4.65
N LEU A 103 2.42 2.60 5.47
CA LEU A 103 3.13 1.40 5.08
C LEU A 103 2.13 0.25 5.09
N PHE A 104 1.49 0.00 3.94
CA PHE A 104 0.51 -1.08 3.82
C PHE A 104 1.19 -2.43 3.92
N TYR A 105 0.61 -3.33 4.70
CA TYR A 105 1.04 -4.73 4.76
C TYR A 105 0.69 -5.41 3.44
N THR A 106 1.62 -6.17 2.90
CA THR A 106 1.33 -7.02 1.75
C THR A 106 0.71 -8.35 2.18
N GLU A 107 0.05 -9.01 1.26
CA GLU A 107 -0.56 -10.31 1.51
C GLU A 107 0.53 -11.35 1.88
N GLY A 108 0.26 -12.14 2.91
CA GLY A 108 1.20 -13.13 3.43
C GLY A 108 2.30 -12.61 4.34
N LEU A 109 2.33 -11.30 4.65
CA LEU A 109 3.31 -10.73 5.57
C LEU A 109 3.05 -11.16 7.01
N ASP A 110 4.12 -11.49 7.74
CA ASP A 110 4.05 -11.67 9.20
C ASP A 110 3.96 -10.30 9.89
N VAL A 111 2.74 -9.81 10.03
CA VAL A 111 2.45 -8.47 10.57
C VAL A 111 2.94 -8.32 12.01
N ALA A 112 2.77 -9.34 12.84
CA ALA A 112 3.20 -9.29 14.24
C ALA A 112 4.71 -9.07 14.36
N GLN A 113 5.50 -9.73 13.52
CA GLN A 113 6.95 -9.58 13.50
C GLN A 113 7.36 -8.18 13.01
N VAL A 114 6.67 -7.64 12.02
CA VAL A 114 6.92 -6.28 11.52
C VAL A 114 6.65 -5.25 12.63
N ILE A 115 5.52 -5.35 13.31
CA ILE A 115 5.16 -4.47 14.42
C ILE A 115 6.21 -4.54 15.53
N GLU A 116 6.62 -5.73 15.93
CA GLU A 116 7.65 -5.92 16.97
C GLU A 116 8.95 -5.20 16.61
N LYS A 117 9.41 -5.35 15.37
CA LYS A 117 10.63 -4.69 14.90
C LYS A 117 10.50 -3.17 14.87
N VAL A 118 9.37 -2.66 14.43
CA VAL A 118 9.13 -1.22 14.35
C VAL A 118 8.99 -0.61 15.75
N GLU A 119 8.30 -1.29 16.67
CA GLU A 119 8.16 -0.85 18.07
C GLU A 119 9.51 -0.76 18.80
N SER A 120 10.50 -1.54 18.38
CA SER A 120 11.85 -1.52 18.99
C SER A 120 12.69 -0.31 18.56
N LEU A 121 12.25 0.47 17.57
CA LEU A 121 13.00 1.62 17.08
C LEU A 121 12.87 2.82 18.01
N GLU A 122 13.97 3.53 18.22
CA GLU A 122 13.95 4.83 18.87
C GLU A 122 13.43 5.88 17.90
N LEU A 123 12.31 6.51 18.26
CA LEU A 123 11.70 7.56 17.45
C LEU A 123 12.32 8.91 17.80
N GLU A 124 12.58 9.69 16.76
CA GLU A 124 12.92 11.11 16.87
C GLU A 124 11.65 11.90 16.52
N ASP A 125 11.67 13.05 16.06
CA ASP A 125 10.55 13.94 15.72
C ASP A 125 9.48 13.30 14.78
N GLU A 126 8.86 12.23 15.23
CA GLU A 126 7.94 11.39 14.45
C GLU A 126 6.91 10.70 15.35
N VAL A 127 5.85 10.20 14.73
CA VAL A 127 4.74 9.53 15.42
C VAL A 127 4.24 8.35 14.59
N LEU A 128 3.83 7.27 15.26
CA LEU A 128 3.33 6.05 14.65
C LEU A 128 1.91 5.72 15.10
N HIS A 129 1.19 5.04 14.22
CA HIS A 129 -0.05 4.36 14.54
C HIS A 129 -0.08 3.01 13.83
N PHE A 130 -0.26 1.94 14.59
CA PHE A 130 -0.37 0.59 14.04
C PHE A 130 -1.83 0.28 13.72
N GLY A 131 -2.20 0.41 12.45
CA GLY A 131 -3.53 0.07 11.97
C GLY A 131 -3.64 -1.40 11.55
N LYS A 132 -4.82 -1.80 11.11
CA LYS A 132 -5.07 -3.15 10.58
C LYS A 132 -4.49 -3.34 9.17
N LEU A 133 -4.50 -2.28 8.35
CA LEU A 133 -4.04 -2.33 6.97
C LEU A 133 -2.57 -1.97 6.82
N GLY A 134 -2.01 -1.27 7.78
CA GLY A 134 -0.63 -0.79 7.69
C GLY A 134 -0.19 0.04 8.88
N ILE A 135 1.03 0.53 8.81
CA ILE A 135 1.62 1.43 9.79
C ILE A 135 1.53 2.85 9.26
N PHE A 136 0.84 3.71 9.98
CA PHE A 136 0.72 5.13 9.67
C PHE A 136 1.86 5.87 10.36
N TRP A 137 2.65 6.62 9.59
CA TRP A 137 3.88 7.22 10.06
C TRP A 137 3.92 8.70 9.73
N GLY A 138 3.94 9.56 10.77
CA GLY A 138 4.00 11.00 10.65
C GLY A 138 5.36 11.54 11.05
N LYS A 139 5.87 12.51 10.30
CA LYS A 139 7.11 13.23 10.56
C LYS A 139 6.75 14.70 10.74
N PHE A 140 7.17 15.29 11.86
CA PHE A 140 6.72 16.63 12.25
C PHE A 140 7.38 17.75 11.47
N SER A 141 8.65 17.59 11.09
CA SER A 141 9.36 18.64 10.33
C SER A 141 10.26 18.07 9.24
N GLU A 142 10.45 18.84 8.17
CA GLU A 142 11.43 18.50 7.12
C GLU A 142 12.87 18.59 7.64
N GLU A 143 13.11 19.51 8.58
CA GLU A 143 14.43 19.74 9.15
C GLU A 143 14.97 18.53 9.90
N SER A 144 14.11 17.84 10.66
CA SER A 144 14.48 16.63 11.41
C SER A 144 14.28 15.32 10.64
N TYR A 145 13.80 15.37 9.40
CA TYR A 145 13.44 14.17 8.64
C TYR A 145 14.57 13.14 8.55
N TYR A 146 15.79 13.57 8.29
CA TYR A 146 16.94 12.67 8.15
C TYR A 146 17.36 12.01 9.47
N ALA A 147 16.93 12.54 10.61
CA ALA A 147 17.18 11.96 11.93
C ALA A 147 16.10 10.95 12.34
N THR A 148 14.98 10.89 11.61
CA THR A 148 13.87 9.96 11.96
C THR A 148 14.28 8.50 11.81
N ALA A 149 13.66 7.64 12.62
CA ALA A 149 13.82 6.19 12.50
C ALA A 149 13.35 5.70 11.12
N TYR A 150 12.31 6.35 10.57
CA TYR A 150 11.83 6.09 9.21
C TYR A 150 12.96 6.22 8.19
N HIS A 151 13.67 7.33 8.17
CA HIS A 151 14.76 7.56 7.20
C HIS A 151 15.98 6.69 7.47
N LYS A 152 16.38 6.56 8.75
CA LYS A 152 17.61 5.84 9.13
C LYS A 152 17.51 4.33 9.01
N TYR A 153 16.36 3.74 9.36
CA TYR A 153 16.27 2.30 9.59
C TYR A 153 15.32 1.55 8.68
N LEU A 154 14.22 2.20 8.24
CA LEU A 154 13.17 1.52 7.49
C LEU A 154 13.69 0.81 6.22
N LEU A 155 14.52 1.51 5.44
CA LEU A 155 15.09 0.98 4.20
C LEU A 155 15.94 -0.28 4.41
N LYS A 156 16.53 -0.43 5.61
CA LYS A 156 17.40 -1.54 5.99
C LYS A 156 16.64 -2.70 6.63
N MET A 157 15.35 -2.55 6.88
CA MET A 157 14.55 -3.60 7.51
C MET A 157 14.34 -4.78 6.56
N PRO A 158 14.39 -6.02 7.08
CA PRO A 158 14.19 -7.22 6.25
C PRO A 158 12.85 -7.23 5.53
N PHE A 159 11.80 -6.62 6.12
CA PHE A 159 10.46 -6.56 5.57
C PHE A 159 10.23 -5.40 4.59
N TYR A 160 11.20 -4.51 4.38
CA TYR A 160 11.00 -3.28 3.57
C TYR A 160 10.39 -3.56 2.19
N ARG A 161 10.81 -4.64 1.55
CA ARG A 161 10.27 -5.04 0.24
C ARG A 161 8.88 -5.67 0.30
N GLN A 162 8.42 -5.98 1.50
CA GLN A 162 7.12 -6.62 1.75
C GLN A 162 6.06 -5.64 2.27
N ILE A 163 6.28 -4.36 2.07
CA ILE A 163 5.32 -3.30 2.37
C ILE A 163 5.14 -2.41 1.14
N THR A 164 3.96 -1.80 1.03
CA THR A 164 3.67 -0.80 -0.01
C THR A 164 3.51 0.55 0.65
N ILE A 165 4.36 1.52 0.29
CA ILE A 165 4.34 2.85 0.90
C ILE A 165 3.54 3.80 0.03
N ARG A 166 2.60 4.53 0.65
CA ARG A 166 1.84 5.60 0.02
C ARG A 166 1.79 6.80 0.95
N ASN A 167 1.85 8.02 0.38
CA ASN A 167 1.68 9.23 1.17
C ASN A 167 0.19 9.47 1.49
N ALA A 168 -0.08 10.42 2.39
CA ALA A 168 -1.44 10.73 2.84
C ALA A 168 -2.35 11.16 1.69
N LYS A 169 -1.84 11.92 0.72
CA LYS A 169 -2.61 12.35 -0.46
C LYS A 169 -3.09 11.14 -1.28
N THR A 170 -2.21 10.17 -1.50
CA THR A 170 -2.56 8.94 -2.21
C THR A 170 -3.51 8.07 -1.38
N PHE A 171 -3.32 8.03 -0.06
CA PHE A 171 -4.25 7.33 0.83
C PHE A 171 -5.68 7.87 0.69
N ASP A 172 -5.86 9.20 0.68
CA ASP A 172 -7.17 9.82 0.47
C ASP A 172 -7.73 9.50 -0.93
N LYS A 173 -6.87 9.53 -1.94
CA LYS A 173 -7.27 9.18 -3.32
C LYS A 173 -7.73 7.73 -3.44
N ILE A 174 -7.08 6.82 -2.75
CA ILE A 174 -7.51 5.41 -2.68
C ILE A 174 -8.96 5.33 -2.18
N GLY A 175 -9.27 6.06 -1.11
CA GLY A 175 -10.64 6.11 -0.58
C GLY A 175 -11.66 6.64 -1.58
N GLN A 176 -11.32 7.70 -2.31
CA GLN A 176 -12.19 8.27 -3.34
C GLN A 176 -12.44 7.26 -4.48
N MET A 177 -11.41 6.53 -4.90
CA MET A 177 -11.53 5.54 -5.97
C MET A 177 -12.32 4.30 -5.54
N LEU A 178 -12.22 3.91 -4.27
CA LEU A 178 -12.99 2.79 -3.72
C LEU A 178 -14.49 3.07 -3.63
N LYS A 179 -14.88 4.35 -3.51
CA LYS A 179 -16.29 4.77 -3.44
C LYS A 179 -17.00 4.89 -4.79
N LYS A 180 -16.29 4.76 -5.89
CA LYS A 180 -16.88 4.74 -7.23
C LYS A 180 -17.59 3.38 -7.46
#